data_b0c1c5cf370a91bf3300c90a24555e9a
#
_entry.id   b0c1c5cf370a91bf3300c90a24555e9a
#
_cell.length_a   1.000
_cell.length_b   1.000
_cell.length_c   1.000
_cell.angle_alpha   90.00
_cell.angle_beta   90.00
_cell.angle_gamma   90.00
#
_symmetry.space_group_name_H-M   'P 1'
#
loop_
_entity.id
_entity.type
_entity.pdbx_description
1 polymer ?
#
loop_
_entity_poly.entity_id
_entity_poly.type
_entity_poly.pdbx_seq_one_letter_code
_entity_poly.pdbx_strand_id
1 'polypeptide(L)'
;SVGHSYTCFVIESFIDELAAAAGQEPASFRRRHLATQPRHLAVLDLVLEKSGWATPLPDRHRGLAIQEAFGTIVAQVAEVSVAADGSIRVHRVSCAVDCGLAVNPDIVRQQMEGGILFGLSAALYGEISIEDGAVQQSNFHDYRVLRLADAPAIDVHIVPGGTEPSG
;
A
#
# COMPACT_ATOMS: atom_id res chain seq x y z
N SER A 1 -16.34 7.83 1.16
CA SER A 1 -15.13 7.35 1.84
C SER A 1 -15.50 6.27 2.84
N VAL A 2 -14.64 5.32 3.00
CA VAL A 2 -14.80 4.18 3.89
C VAL A 2 -13.70 4.22 4.95
N GLY A 3 -13.98 3.70 6.14
CA GLY A 3 -13.03 3.68 7.26
C GLY A 3 -11.67 3.06 6.92
N HIS A 4 -11.63 2.09 6.02
CA HIS A 4 -10.40 1.43 5.59
C HIS A 4 -9.31 2.36 5.05
N SER A 5 -9.67 3.52 4.49
CA SER A 5 -8.71 4.46 3.92
C SER A 5 -7.77 5.09 4.96
N TYR A 6 -8.25 5.32 6.19
CA TYR A 6 -7.43 5.87 7.29
C TYR A 6 -7.10 4.83 8.35
N THR A 7 -7.97 3.84 8.61
CA THR A 7 -7.68 2.80 9.60
C THR A 7 -6.54 1.90 9.17
N CYS A 8 -6.39 1.62 7.87
CA CYS A 8 -5.25 0.87 7.36
C CYS A 8 -3.92 1.59 7.70
N PHE A 9 -3.83 2.89 7.44
CA PHE A 9 -2.65 3.68 7.77
C PHE A 9 -2.34 3.61 9.29
N VAL A 10 -3.34 3.83 10.14
CA VAL A 10 -3.15 3.80 11.60
C VAL A 10 -2.69 2.41 12.07
N ILE A 11 -3.37 1.35 11.63
CA ILE A 11 -3.07 -0.02 12.06
C ILE A 11 -1.68 -0.45 11.57
N GLU A 12 -1.39 -0.29 10.29
CA GLU A 12 -0.16 -0.79 9.70
C GLU A 12 1.09 -0.01 10.15
N SER A 13 0.95 1.31 10.38
CA SER A 13 2.01 2.13 10.99
C SER A 13 2.27 1.69 12.42
N PHE A 14 1.22 1.43 13.21
CA PHE A 14 1.36 0.97 14.58
C PHE A 14 1.94 -0.45 14.67
N ILE A 15 1.62 -1.32 13.73
CA ILE A 15 2.24 -2.66 13.62
C ILE A 15 3.75 -2.55 13.39
N ASP A 16 4.21 -1.60 12.57
CA ASP A 16 5.64 -1.35 12.36
C ASP A 16 6.33 -0.82 13.63
N GLU A 17 5.68 0.08 14.37
CA GLU A 17 6.17 0.56 15.67
C GLU A 17 6.29 -0.58 16.68
N LEU A 18 5.29 -1.47 16.76
CA LEU A 18 5.32 -2.65 17.62
C LEU A 18 6.42 -3.63 17.22
N ALA A 19 6.62 -3.86 15.93
CA ALA A 19 7.71 -4.70 15.43
C ALA A 19 9.08 -4.13 15.83
N ALA A 20 9.28 -2.82 15.66
CA ALA A 20 10.50 -2.13 16.07
C ALA A 20 10.71 -2.19 17.59
N ALA A 21 9.69 -1.93 18.41
CA ALA A 21 9.75 -2.03 19.86
C ALA A 21 10.06 -3.46 20.34
N ALA A 22 9.61 -4.49 19.59
CA ALA A 22 9.91 -5.88 19.86
C ALA A 22 11.28 -6.35 19.29
N GLY A 23 12.04 -5.46 18.63
CA GLY A 23 13.30 -5.81 17.96
C GLY A 23 13.12 -6.82 16.82
N GLN A 24 11.99 -6.80 16.15
CA GLN A 24 11.64 -7.76 15.10
C GLN A 24 11.53 -7.08 13.73
N GLU A 25 11.86 -7.84 12.70
CA GLU A 25 11.69 -7.43 11.32
C GLU A 25 10.20 -7.38 10.96
N PRO A 26 9.71 -6.29 10.29
CA PRO A 26 8.29 -6.04 10.07
C PRO A 26 7.51 -7.16 9.37
N ALA A 27 8.09 -7.82 8.36
CA ALA A 27 7.42 -8.93 7.67
C ALA A 27 7.33 -10.18 8.55
N SER A 28 8.39 -10.49 9.30
CA SER A 28 8.43 -11.61 10.26
C SER A 28 7.44 -11.42 11.40
N PHE A 29 7.31 -10.17 11.87
CA PHE A 29 6.32 -9.82 12.90
C PHE A 29 4.89 -10.08 12.39
N ARG A 30 4.55 -9.60 11.19
CA ARG A 30 3.24 -9.85 10.57
C ARG A 30 2.96 -11.33 10.34
N ARG A 31 3.92 -12.09 9.80
CA ARG A 31 3.78 -13.54 9.60
C ARG A 31 3.38 -14.27 10.87
N ARG A 32 3.99 -13.92 11.99
CA ARG A 32 3.68 -14.56 13.28
C ARG A 32 2.25 -14.26 13.72
N HIS A 33 1.78 -13.04 13.55
CA HIS A 33 0.41 -12.66 13.92
C HIS A 33 -0.65 -13.20 12.95
N LEU A 34 -0.27 -13.47 11.70
CA LEU A 34 -1.14 -14.02 10.67
C LEU A 34 -1.06 -15.57 10.56
N ALA A 35 -0.38 -16.25 11.50
CA ALA A 35 -0.11 -17.70 11.41
C ALA A 35 -1.36 -18.57 11.23
N THR A 36 -2.52 -18.13 11.70
CA THR A 36 -3.81 -18.83 11.54
C THR A 36 -4.65 -18.30 10.36
N GLN A 37 -4.11 -17.41 9.55
CA GLN A 37 -4.81 -16.72 8.45
C GLN A 37 -4.16 -17.08 7.10
N PRO A 38 -4.44 -18.25 6.51
CA PRO A 38 -3.69 -18.74 5.35
C PRO A 38 -3.82 -17.87 4.12
N ARG A 39 -4.96 -17.22 3.88
CA ARG A 39 -5.14 -16.28 2.76
C ARG A 39 -4.25 -15.05 2.93
N HIS A 40 -4.21 -14.45 4.12
CA HIS A 40 -3.34 -13.32 4.42
C HIS A 40 -1.87 -13.68 4.27
N LEU A 41 -1.45 -14.85 4.75
CA LEU A 41 -0.08 -15.33 4.58
C LEU A 41 0.29 -15.50 3.12
N ALA A 42 -0.60 -16.05 2.29
CA ALA A 42 -0.35 -16.23 0.85
C ALA A 42 -0.13 -14.87 0.15
N VAL A 43 -0.93 -13.85 0.48
CA VAL A 43 -0.79 -12.50 -0.07
C VAL A 43 0.50 -11.84 0.43
N LEU A 44 0.78 -11.93 1.73
CA LEU A 44 2.00 -11.40 2.33
C LEU A 44 3.25 -12.04 1.72
N ASP A 45 3.30 -13.35 1.64
CA ASP A 45 4.47 -14.07 1.10
C ASP A 45 4.69 -13.76 -0.38
N LEU A 46 3.62 -13.66 -1.16
CA LEU A 46 3.71 -13.29 -2.57
C LEU A 46 4.29 -11.88 -2.76
N VAL A 47 3.82 -10.89 -2.03
CA VAL A 47 4.35 -9.53 -2.16
C VAL A 47 5.80 -9.43 -1.71
N LEU A 48 6.19 -10.15 -0.65
CA LEU A 48 7.57 -10.19 -0.16
C LEU A 48 8.52 -10.83 -1.18
N GLU A 49 8.09 -11.92 -1.83
CA GLU A 49 8.84 -12.56 -2.92
C GLU A 49 9.00 -11.60 -4.11
N LYS A 50 7.90 -11.04 -4.61
CA LYS A 50 7.88 -10.22 -5.84
C LYS A 50 8.55 -8.86 -5.67
N SER A 51 8.51 -8.28 -4.48
CA SER A 51 9.25 -7.05 -4.17
C SER A 51 10.74 -7.27 -3.94
N GLY A 52 11.18 -8.52 -3.75
CA GLY A 52 12.55 -8.81 -3.34
C GLY A 52 12.87 -8.28 -1.94
N TRP A 53 11.91 -8.35 -1.02
CA TRP A 53 11.97 -7.77 0.33
C TRP A 53 13.28 -8.06 1.08
N ALA A 54 13.78 -9.28 0.98
CA ALA A 54 15.01 -9.71 1.66
C ALA A 54 16.30 -9.15 1.05
N THR A 55 16.23 -8.55 -0.14
CA THR A 55 17.43 -8.03 -0.83
C THR A 55 17.65 -6.58 -0.44
N PRO A 56 18.78 -6.21 0.17
CA PRO A 56 19.08 -4.81 0.50
C PRO A 56 19.03 -3.91 -0.75
N LEU A 57 18.52 -2.71 -0.60
CA LEU A 57 18.55 -1.68 -1.63
C LEU A 57 19.48 -0.55 -1.16
N PRO A 58 20.55 -0.25 -1.90
CA PRO A 58 21.36 0.93 -1.63
C PRO A 58 20.50 2.20 -1.83
N ASP A 59 20.60 3.14 -0.91
CA ASP A 59 19.97 4.47 -0.98
C ASP A 59 18.42 4.47 -1.10
N ARG A 60 17.77 3.35 -0.76
CA ARG A 60 16.30 3.22 -0.75
C ARG A 60 15.82 2.49 0.49
N HIS A 61 14.59 2.74 0.83
CA HIS A 61 13.87 2.09 1.93
C HIS A 61 12.63 1.39 1.40
N ARG A 62 12.14 0.40 2.15
CA ARG A 62 10.87 -0.28 1.84
C ARG A 62 9.92 -0.16 3.02
N GLY A 63 8.66 0.09 2.70
CA GLY A 63 7.55 -0.02 3.63
C GLY A 63 6.60 -1.11 3.19
N LEU A 64 6.01 -1.82 4.15
CA LEU A 64 5.09 -2.94 3.94
C LEU A 64 3.77 -2.66 4.65
N ALA A 65 2.66 -2.91 3.97
CA ALA A 65 1.33 -2.89 4.57
C ALA A 65 0.47 -4.03 4.01
N ILE A 66 -0.46 -4.56 4.84
CA ILE A 66 -1.44 -5.56 4.44
C ILE A 66 -2.80 -5.21 5.04
N GLN A 67 -3.86 -5.30 4.22
CA GLN A 67 -5.23 -4.98 4.65
C GLN A 67 -6.23 -5.91 3.99
N GLU A 68 -7.24 -6.31 4.76
CA GLU A 68 -8.46 -6.90 4.24
C GLU A 68 -9.59 -5.88 4.25
N ALA A 69 -10.31 -5.77 3.12
CA ALA A 69 -11.51 -4.97 3.00
C ALA A 69 -12.50 -5.68 2.06
N PHE A 70 -13.76 -5.80 2.47
CA PHE A 70 -14.83 -6.43 1.69
C PHE A 70 -14.52 -7.85 1.18
N GLY A 71 -13.72 -8.61 1.96
CA GLY A 71 -13.29 -9.97 1.63
C GLY A 71 -12.10 -10.07 0.68
N THR A 72 -11.62 -8.95 0.13
CA THR A 72 -10.38 -8.86 -0.65
C THR A 72 -9.22 -8.51 0.26
N ILE A 73 -8.10 -9.22 0.10
CA ILE A 73 -6.86 -8.99 0.86
C ILE A 73 -5.81 -8.42 -0.08
N VAL A 74 -5.21 -7.31 0.31
CA VAL A 74 -4.15 -6.63 -0.46
C VAL A 74 -2.93 -6.41 0.42
N ALA A 75 -1.75 -6.78 -0.08
CA ALA A 75 -0.48 -6.38 0.51
C ALA A 75 0.35 -5.58 -0.49
N GLN A 76 1.05 -4.56 -0.01
CA GLN A 76 1.87 -3.69 -0.83
C GLN A 76 3.23 -3.47 -0.19
N VAL A 77 4.27 -3.41 -1.03
CA VAL A 77 5.61 -2.97 -0.67
C VAL A 77 5.96 -1.76 -1.52
N ALA A 78 6.18 -0.62 -0.87
CA ALA A 78 6.63 0.60 -1.53
C ALA A 78 8.14 0.77 -1.37
N GLU A 79 8.85 1.04 -2.47
CA GLU A 79 10.27 1.41 -2.49
C GLU A 79 10.39 2.92 -2.59
N VAL A 80 11.02 3.54 -1.59
CA VAL A 80 11.11 4.99 -1.48
C VAL A 80 12.55 5.46 -1.27
N SER A 81 12.85 6.67 -1.67
CA SER A 81 14.03 7.42 -1.21
C SER A 81 13.60 8.73 -0.58
N VAL A 82 14.41 9.20 0.36
CA VAL A 82 14.21 10.48 1.04
C VAL A 82 15.41 11.37 0.72
N ALA A 83 15.15 12.53 0.13
CA ALA A 83 16.19 13.50 -0.19
C ALA A 83 16.61 14.29 1.05
N ALA A 84 17.72 15.03 0.96
CA ALA A 84 18.25 15.81 2.09
C ALA A 84 17.28 16.90 2.59
N ASP A 85 16.38 17.37 1.76
CA ASP A 85 15.31 18.32 2.09
C ASP A 85 14.07 17.68 2.69
N GLY A 86 14.08 16.34 2.88
CA GLY A 86 12.95 15.56 3.39
C GLY A 86 11.92 15.16 2.32
N SER A 87 12.10 15.54 1.07
CA SER A 87 11.18 15.13 0.01
C SER A 87 11.26 13.63 -0.26
N ILE A 88 10.09 13.01 -0.44
CA ILE A 88 9.95 11.57 -0.65
C ILE A 88 9.69 11.29 -2.14
N ARG A 89 10.44 10.34 -2.70
CA ARG A 89 10.16 9.79 -4.02
C ARG A 89 9.80 8.32 -3.90
N VAL A 90 8.66 7.94 -4.45
CA VAL A 90 8.27 6.53 -4.61
C VAL A 90 8.78 6.04 -5.95
N HIS A 91 9.58 4.98 -5.94
CA HIS A 91 10.21 4.42 -7.15
C HIS A 91 9.41 3.25 -7.71
N ARG A 92 8.88 2.40 -6.81
CA ARG A 92 8.15 1.20 -7.17
C ARG A 92 7.14 0.86 -6.10
N VAL A 93 6.01 0.29 -6.51
CA VAL A 93 5.06 -0.38 -5.62
C VAL A 93 4.80 -1.78 -6.16
N SER A 94 5.18 -2.79 -5.37
CA SER A 94 4.79 -4.18 -5.61
C SER A 94 3.52 -4.48 -4.83
N CYS A 95 2.50 -5.00 -5.50
CA CYS A 95 1.19 -5.29 -4.94
C CYS A 95 0.86 -6.77 -5.13
N ALA A 96 0.37 -7.42 -4.08
CA ALA A 96 -0.26 -8.73 -4.16
C ALA A 96 -1.71 -8.61 -3.71
N VAL A 97 -2.62 -9.27 -4.42
CA VAL A 97 -4.06 -9.23 -4.15
C VAL A 97 -4.68 -10.63 -4.19
N ASP A 98 -5.49 -10.94 -3.20
CA ASP A 98 -6.43 -12.08 -3.19
C ASP A 98 -7.86 -11.51 -3.21
N CYS A 99 -8.46 -11.50 -4.38
CA CYS A 99 -9.86 -11.12 -4.59
C CYS A 99 -10.77 -12.34 -4.83
N GLY A 100 -10.36 -13.53 -4.36
CA GLY A 100 -11.05 -14.78 -4.68
C GLY A 100 -10.91 -15.12 -6.18
N LEU A 101 -12.02 -15.33 -6.87
CA LEU A 101 -12.03 -15.59 -8.30
C LEU A 101 -11.80 -14.30 -9.09
N ALA A 102 -10.63 -14.15 -9.71
CA ALA A 102 -10.37 -13.06 -10.65
C ALA A 102 -11.03 -13.35 -12.00
N VAL A 103 -12.27 -12.88 -12.19
CA VAL A 103 -13.03 -13.08 -13.44
C VAL A 103 -12.31 -12.49 -14.65
N ASN A 104 -11.73 -11.31 -14.49
CA ASN A 104 -10.86 -10.68 -15.47
C ASN A 104 -9.60 -10.15 -14.78
N PRO A 105 -8.47 -10.89 -14.88
CA PRO A 105 -7.23 -10.49 -14.22
C PRO A 105 -6.69 -9.13 -14.65
N ASP A 106 -6.92 -8.72 -15.89
CA ASP A 106 -6.42 -7.43 -16.37
C ASP A 106 -7.20 -6.26 -15.78
N ILE A 107 -8.52 -6.42 -15.59
CA ILE A 107 -9.33 -5.42 -14.89
C ILE A 107 -8.90 -5.34 -13.41
N VAL A 108 -8.63 -6.48 -12.75
CA VAL A 108 -8.13 -6.48 -11.37
C VAL A 108 -6.82 -5.68 -11.28
N ARG A 109 -5.85 -5.92 -12.19
CA ARG A 109 -4.60 -5.14 -12.23
C ARG A 109 -4.84 -3.64 -12.39
N GLN A 110 -5.68 -3.25 -13.35
CA GLN A 110 -6.02 -1.84 -13.60
C GLN A 110 -6.65 -1.17 -12.36
N GLN A 111 -7.53 -1.89 -11.63
CA GLN A 111 -8.13 -1.38 -10.41
C GLN A 111 -7.07 -1.19 -9.30
N MET A 112 -6.15 -2.15 -9.14
CA MET A 112 -5.05 -2.02 -8.17
C MET A 112 -4.11 -0.87 -8.53
N GLU A 113 -3.69 -0.75 -9.78
CA GLU A 113 -2.85 0.36 -10.26
C GLU A 113 -3.52 1.71 -10.01
N GLY A 114 -4.78 1.85 -10.39
CA GLY A 114 -5.56 3.07 -10.15
C GLY A 114 -5.71 3.40 -8.66
N GLY A 115 -6.01 2.40 -7.83
CA GLY A 115 -6.13 2.54 -6.38
C GLY A 115 -4.80 2.96 -5.72
N ILE A 116 -3.68 2.39 -6.17
CA ILE A 116 -2.33 2.75 -5.70
C ILE A 116 -2.01 4.21 -6.04
N LEU A 117 -2.23 4.64 -7.29
CA LEU A 117 -1.99 6.03 -7.69
C LEU A 117 -2.87 7.02 -6.93
N PHE A 118 -4.12 6.65 -6.67
CA PHE A 118 -5.04 7.45 -5.87
C PHE A 118 -4.58 7.54 -4.40
N GLY A 119 -4.17 6.42 -3.80
CA GLY A 119 -3.63 6.38 -2.45
C GLY A 119 -2.34 7.17 -2.30
N LEU A 120 -1.42 7.09 -3.28
CA LEU A 120 -0.19 7.89 -3.31
C LEU A 120 -0.47 9.39 -3.45
N SER A 121 -1.51 9.78 -4.21
CA SER A 121 -1.94 11.19 -4.28
C SER A 121 -2.32 11.72 -2.90
N ALA A 122 -3.10 10.95 -2.13
CA ALA A 122 -3.46 11.32 -0.77
C ALA A 122 -2.25 11.34 0.18
N ALA A 123 -1.38 10.33 0.11
CA ALA A 123 -0.23 10.19 1.01
C ALA A 123 0.85 11.26 0.78
N LEU A 124 1.09 11.67 -0.47
CA LEU A 124 2.18 12.60 -0.82
C LEU A 124 1.73 14.06 -0.91
N TYR A 125 0.47 14.31 -1.25
CA TYR A 125 0.01 15.65 -1.61
C TYR A 125 -1.33 16.04 -0.98
N GLY A 126 -2.06 15.11 -0.36
CA GLY A 126 -3.38 15.37 0.20
C GLY A 126 -3.30 16.28 1.42
N GLU A 127 -3.46 17.57 1.21
CA GLU A 127 -3.47 18.59 2.27
C GLU A 127 -4.70 19.49 2.13
N ILE A 128 -5.44 19.62 3.21
CA ILE A 128 -6.53 20.58 3.35
C ILE A 128 -6.22 21.47 4.54
N SER A 129 -6.03 22.75 4.28
CA SER A 129 -5.84 23.77 5.32
C SER A 129 -7.16 24.49 5.63
N ILE A 130 -7.36 24.83 6.91
CA ILE A 130 -8.53 25.54 7.39
C ILE A 130 -8.05 26.81 8.09
N GLU A 131 -8.48 27.97 7.59
CA GLU A 131 -8.20 29.27 8.18
C GLU A 131 -9.53 29.99 8.44
N ASP A 132 -9.68 30.59 9.61
CA ASP A 132 -10.89 31.28 10.07
C ASP A 132 -12.19 30.48 9.88
N GLY A 133 -12.13 29.15 10.03
CA GLY A 133 -13.25 28.24 9.88
C GLY A 133 -13.63 27.91 8.41
N ALA A 134 -12.83 28.33 7.44
CA ALA A 134 -13.05 28.06 6.03
C ALA A 134 -11.90 27.23 5.41
N VAL A 135 -12.26 26.25 4.57
CA VAL A 135 -11.30 25.49 3.78
C VAL A 135 -10.64 26.40 2.74
N GLN A 136 -9.33 26.36 2.64
CA GLN A 136 -8.57 27.22 1.72
C GLN A 136 -8.52 26.64 0.30
N GLN A 137 -8.47 25.32 0.16
CA GLN A 137 -8.49 24.67 -1.15
C GLN A 137 -9.89 24.73 -1.74
N SER A 138 -9.99 25.23 -2.96
CA SER A 138 -11.27 25.48 -3.63
C SER A 138 -11.55 24.53 -4.79
N ASN A 139 -10.52 24.04 -5.50
CA ASN A 139 -10.66 23.16 -6.65
C ASN A 139 -9.32 22.47 -7.00
N PHE A 140 -9.25 21.74 -8.11
CA PHE A 140 -8.06 21.00 -8.58
C PHE A 140 -6.85 21.87 -8.92
N HIS A 141 -6.97 23.17 -9.01
CA HIS A 141 -5.82 24.05 -9.25
C HIS A 141 -4.99 24.30 -7.98
N ASP A 142 -5.60 24.19 -6.80
CA ASP A 142 -4.97 24.38 -5.49
C ASP A 142 -5.02 23.12 -4.60
N TYR A 143 -5.53 21.99 -5.14
CA TYR A 143 -5.45 20.67 -4.53
C TYR A 143 -4.62 19.74 -5.44
N ARG A 144 -3.36 19.51 -5.05
CA ARG A 144 -2.42 18.74 -5.86
C ARG A 144 -2.76 17.24 -5.85
N VAL A 145 -2.67 16.62 -7.02
CA VAL A 145 -2.75 15.15 -7.19
C VAL A 145 -1.48 14.65 -7.90
N LEU A 146 -1.19 13.36 -7.74
CA LEU A 146 -0.07 12.70 -8.42
C LEU A 146 -0.21 12.84 -9.94
N ARG A 147 0.88 13.22 -10.60
CA ARG A 147 0.94 13.32 -12.06
C ARG A 147 1.64 12.10 -12.64
N LEU A 148 1.38 11.80 -13.90
CA LEU A 148 1.98 10.66 -14.61
C LEU A 148 3.52 10.67 -14.56
N ALA A 149 4.14 11.85 -14.59
CA ALA A 149 5.59 12.01 -14.50
C ALA A 149 6.17 11.60 -13.12
N ASP A 150 5.35 11.64 -12.08
CA ASP A 150 5.73 11.29 -10.70
C ASP A 150 5.28 9.87 -10.32
N ALA A 151 4.53 9.19 -11.20
CA ALA A 151 4.01 7.86 -10.94
C ALA A 151 5.16 6.83 -10.84
N PRO A 152 5.14 5.96 -9.80
CA PRO A 152 6.13 4.90 -9.68
C PRO A 152 5.87 3.77 -10.69
N ALA A 153 6.85 2.87 -10.84
CA ALA A 153 6.58 1.57 -11.44
C ALA A 153 5.64 0.77 -10.51
N ILE A 154 4.61 0.14 -11.07
CA ILE A 154 3.66 -0.66 -10.29
C ILE A 154 3.61 -2.08 -10.87
N ASP A 155 3.77 -3.08 -9.99
CA ASP A 155 3.65 -4.48 -10.33
C ASP A 155 2.51 -5.10 -9.51
N VAL A 156 1.52 -5.68 -10.17
CA VAL A 156 0.38 -6.32 -9.51
C VAL A 156 0.39 -7.83 -9.73
N HIS A 157 0.35 -8.57 -8.64
CA HIS A 157 0.35 -10.03 -8.59
C HIS A 157 -0.94 -10.53 -7.95
N ILE A 158 -1.69 -11.35 -8.67
CA ILE A 158 -2.95 -11.93 -8.18
C ILE A 158 -2.65 -13.30 -7.60
N VAL A 159 -3.06 -13.54 -6.35
CA VAL A 159 -3.02 -14.87 -5.73
C VAL A 159 -4.01 -15.77 -6.48
N PRO A 160 -3.57 -16.91 -7.04
CA PRO A 160 -4.47 -17.81 -7.72
C PRO A 160 -5.36 -18.54 -6.71
N GLY A 161 -6.64 -18.64 -7.00
CA GLY A 161 -7.57 -19.40 -6.15
C GLY A 161 -8.92 -18.72 -6.01
N GLY A 162 -9.73 -19.32 -5.12
CA GLY A 162 -11.09 -18.85 -4.89
C GLY A 162 -12.11 -19.38 -5.92
N THR A 163 -13.32 -19.62 -5.43
CA THR A 163 -14.46 -20.09 -6.26
C THR A 163 -15.44 -18.96 -6.56
N GLU A 164 -15.37 -17.89 -5.77
CA GLU A 164 -16.23 -16.72 -5.89
C GLU A 164 -15.41 -15.43 -5.86
N PRO A 165 -15.81 -14.38 -6.58
CA PRO A 165 -15.15 -13.09 -6.50
C PRO A 165 -15.46 -12.39 -5.18
N SER A 166 -14.54 -11.55 -4.72
CA SER A 166 -14.71 -10.64 -3.58
C SER A 166 -14.23 -9.23 -3.97
N GLY A 167 -14.61 -8.22 -3.17
CA GLY A 167 -14.20 -6.84 -3.42
C GLY A 167 -15.25 -5.84 -3.06
#